data_14f9114d8841e4312f4259e367b9081d
#
_entry.id   14f9114d8841e4312f4259e367b9081d
#
_cell.length_a   1.000
_cell.length_b   1.000
_cell.length_c   1.000
_cell.angle_alpha   90.00
_cell.angle_beta   90.00
_cell.angle_gamma   90.00
#
_symmetry.space_group_name_H-M   'P 1'
#
loop_
_entity.id
_entity.type
_entity.pdbx_description
1 polymer ?
#
loop_
_entity_poly.entity_id
_entity_poly.type
_entity_poly.pdbx_seq_one_letter_code
_entity_poly.pdbx_strand_id
1 'polypeptide(L)'
;MATRVIAGKTVQVNDEGFMTNPAEWTKEMAPEIAKEEGIAELTANHWKVIDFSRDASKGLGGKSPTLRQITTGTGLTTKDLFALFPKGPAKKVAHIAGLGKPEGCV
;
A
#
# COMPACT_ATOMS: atom_id res chain seq x y z
N MET A 1 -4.58 -3.56 -19.29
CA MET A 1 -3.68 -2.64 -18.57
C MET A 1 -4.18 -1.23 -18.71
N ALA A 2 -4.20 -0.53 -17.61
CA ALA A 2 -4.69 0.84 -17.57
C ALA A 2 -3.60 1.74 -17.00
N THR A 3 -3.79 3.04 -17.16
CA THR A 3 -2.92 4.03 -16.53
C THR A 3 -3.77 4.97 -15.70
N ARG A 4 -3.15 5.63 -14.74
CA ARG A 4 -3.79 6.70 -14.00
C ARG A 4 -2.74 7.76 -13.63
N VAL A 5 -3.20 8.96 -13.37
CA VAL A 5 -2.32 10.05 -12.94
C VAL A 5 -2.44 10.21 -11.43
N ILE A 6 -1.32 10.13 -10.74
CA ILE A 6 -1.25 10.32 -9.29
C ILE A 6 -0.11 11.30 -9.02
N ALA A 7 -0.42 12.37 -8.26
CA ALA A 7 0.57 13.41 -7.93
C ALA A 7 1.28 13.97 -9.17
N GLY A 8 0.53 14.11 -10.27
CA GLY A 8 1.06 14.64 -11.51
C GLY A 8 1.89 13.66 -12.34
N LYS A 9 1.98 12.41 -11.92
CA LYS A 9 2.75 11.38 -12.63
C LYS A 9 1.83 10.28 -13.14
N THR A 10 2.04 9.85 -14.38
CA THR A 10 1.29 8.74 -14.97
C THR A 10 1.90 7.41 -14.55
N VAL A 11 1.09 6.53 -13.98
CA VAL A 11 1.53 5.20 -13.55
C VAL A 11 0.66 4.13 -14.17
N GLN A 12 1.20 2.92 -14.29
CA GLN A 12 0.47 1.77 -14.82
C GLN A 12 -0.22 1.03 -13.68
N VAL A 13 -1.48 0.66 -13.90
CA VAL A 13 -2.27 -0.08 -12.91
C VAL A 13 -2.97 -1.25 -13.59
N ASN A 14 -3.34 -2.25 -12.79
CA ASN A 14 -4.15 -3.36 -13.30
C ASN A 14 -5.65 -3.06 -13.11
N ASP A 15 -6.51 -4.03 -13.46
CA ASP A 15 -7.96 -3.86 -13.40
C ASP A 15 -8.48 -3.58 -11.98
N GLU A 16 -7.73 -3.97 -10.96
CA GLU A 16 -8.10 -3.74 -9.57
C GLU A 16 -7.49 -2.46 -8.98
N GLY A 17 -6.76 -1.71 -9.80
CA GLY A 17 -6.15 -0.45 -9.37
C GLY A 17 -4.80 -0.58 -8.68
N PHE A 18 -4.22 -1.78 -8.64
CA PHE A 18 -2.87 -1.96 -8.10
C PHE A 18 -1.83 -1.52 -9.12
N MET A 19 -0.79 -0.84 -8.65
CA MET A 19 0.32 -0.46 -9.52
C MET A 19 1.07 -1.71 -9.98
N THR A 20 1.33 -1.80 -11.27
CA THR A 20 2.03 -2.95 -11.85
C THR A 20 3.54 -2.77 -11.86
N ASN A 21 4.01 -1.55 -11.68
CA ASN A 21 5.43 -1.25 -11.59
C ASN A 21 5.72 -0.42 -10.34
N PRO A 22 6.16 -1.05 -9.25
CA PRO A 22 6.44 -0.33 -8.00
C PRO A 22 7.48 0.78 -8.12
N ALA A 23 8.35 0.71 -9.13
CA ALA A 23 9.37 1.74 -9.34
C ALA A 23 8.79 3.10 -9.75
N GLU A 24 7.55 3.12 -10.24
CA GLU A 24 6.88 4.37 -10.61
C GLU A 24 6.34 5.14 -9.41
N TRP A 25 6.23 4.49 -8.26
CA TRP A 25 5.68 5.11 -7.06
C TRP A 25 6.63 6.14 -6.47
N THR A 26 6.06 7.26 -6.01
CA THR A 26 6.79 8.28 -5.24
C THR A 26 6.07 8.53 -3.92
N LYS A 27 6.77 9.12 -2.96
CA LYS A 27 6.18 9.41 -1.65
C LYS A 27 4.98 10.34 -1.73
N GLU A 28 4.98 11.25 -2.68
CA GLU A 28 3.88 12.20 -2.88
C GLU A 28 2.58 11.52 -3.28
N MET A 29 2.67 10.33 -3.87
CA MET A 29 1.49 9.56 -4.27
C MET A 29 0.75 8.98 -3.07
N ALA A 30 1.47 8.64 -2.00
CA ALA A 30 0.85 7.99 -0.84
C ALA A 30 -0.27 8.81 -0.21
N PRO A 31 -0.09 10.12 0.09
CA PRO A 31 -1.19 10.91 0.64
C PRO A 31 -2.40 11.03 -0.30
N GLU A 32 -2.15 11.14 -1.61
CA GLU A 32 -3.25 11.25 -2.58
C GLU A 32 -4.07 9.96 -2.63
N ILE A 33 -3.40 8.82 -2.72
CA ILE A 33 -4.08 7.53 -2.74
C ILE A 33 -4.80 7.30 -1.41
N ALA A 34 -4.16 7.67 -0.29
CA ALA A 34 -4.77 7.53 1.02
C ALA A 34 -6.09 8.29 1.14
N LYS A 35 -6.17 9.49 0.60
CA LYS A 35 -7.41 10.26 0.60
C LYS A 35 -8.51 9.53 -0.15
N GLU A 36 -8.19 8.93 -1.29
CA GLU A 36 -9.15 8.14 -2.06
C GLU A 36 -9.64 6.92 -1.28
N GLU A 37 -8.79 6.40 -0.40
CA GLU A 37 -9.10 5.23 0.42
C GLU A 37 -9.77 5.59 1.75
N GLY A 38 -10.11 6.87 1.93
CA GLY A 38 -10.78 7.33 3.14
C GLY A 38 -9.85 7.66 4.31
N ILE A 39 -8.56 7.81 4.05
CA ILE A 39 -7.58 8.16 5.07
C ILE A 39 -7.17 9.62 4.86
N ALA A 40 -7.59 10.48 5.76
CA ALA A 40 -7.37 11.92 5.61
C ALA A 40 -5.90 12.33 5.75
N GLU A 41 -5.15 11.62 6.59
CA GLU A 41 -3.77 11.98 6.89
C GLU A 41 -2.95 10.75 7.22
N LEU A 42 -1.69 10.74 6.77
CA LEU A 42 -0.75 9.65 7.05
C LEU A 42 0.09 10.01 8.28
N THR A 43 -0.05 9.20 9.32
CA THR A 43 0.73 9.35 10.56
C THR A 43 2.05 8.59 10.46
N ALA A 44 2.88 8.73 11.49
CA ALA A 44 4.14 7.98 11.56
C ALA A 44 3.94 6.47 11.44
N ASN A 45 2.87 5.93 12.04
CA ASN A 45 2.57 4.50 11.94
C ASN A 45 2.14 4.09 10.55
N HIS A 46 1.42 4.94 9.83
CA HIS A 46 1.10 4.70 8.42
C HIS A 46 2.39 4.57 7.61
N TRP A 47 3.31 5.51 7.78
CA TRP A 47 4.58 5.48 7.06
C TRP A 47 5.44 4.27 7.43
N LYS A 48 5.40 3.85 8.68
CA LYS A 48 6.11 2.65 9.13
C LYS A 48 5.62 1.42 8.36
N VAL A 49 4.31 1.30 8.17
CA VAL A 49 3.72 0.19 7.43
C VAL A 49 4.08 0.29 5.94
N ILE A 50 3.98 1.49 5.37
CA ILE A 50 4.31 1.72 3.96
C ILE A 50 5.77 1.37 3.67
N ASP A 51 6.69 1.88 4.49
CA ASP A 51 8.12 1.64 4.30
C ASP A 51 8.46 0.16 4.45
N PHE A 52 7.91 -0.49 5.47
CA PHE A 52 8.10 -1.94 5.65
C PHE A 52 7.58 -2.72 4.45
N SER A 53 6.39 -2.38 3.98
CA SER A 53 5.74 -3.10 2.89
C SER A 53 6.52 -2.96 1.59
N ARG A 54 7.02 -1.78 1.29
CA ARG A 54 7.84 -1.58 0.10
C ARG A 54 9.16 -2.34 0.17
N ASP A 55 9.78 -2.37 1.34
CA ASP A 55 11.01 -3.15 1.53
C ASP A 55 10.74 -4.65 1.38
N ALA A 56 9.69 -5.15 2.01
CA ALA A 56 9.32 -6.56 1.94
C ALA A 56 8.93 -6.99 0.51
N SER A 57 8.32 -6.10 -0.26
CA SER A 57 7.87 -6.41 -1.61
C SER A 57 9.02 -6.80 -2.54
N LYS A 58 10.22 -6.36 -2.26
CA LYS A 58 11.40 -6.71 -3.06
C LYS A 58 11.65 -8.21 -3.08
N GLY A 59 11.33 -8.89 -1.98
CA GLY A 59 11.43 -10.35 -1.92
C GLY A 59 10.16 -11.08 -2.34
N LEU A 60 9.12 -10.33 -2.72
CA LEU A 60 7.81 -10.87 -3.08
C LEU A 60 7.43 -10.58 -4.54
N GLY A 61 8.40 -10.23 -5.36
CA GLY A 61 8.15 -9.94 -6.77
C GLY A 61 7.31 -8.68 -7.01
N GLY A 62 7.39 -7.71 -6.10
CA GLY A 62 6.63 -6.46 -6.22
C GLY A 62 5.26 -6.51 -5.58
N LYS A 63 4.86 -7.63 -5.00
CA LYS A 63 3.59 -7.76 -4.29
C LYS A 63 3.70 -7.20 -2.88
N SER A 64 2.59 -6.68 -2.37
CA SER A 64 2.52 -6.24 -0.98
C SER A 64 2.58 -7.45 -0.03
N PRO A 65 3.18 -7.31 1.15
CA PRO A 65 3.14 -8.39 2.14
C PRO A 65 1.73 -8.59 2.69
N THR A 66 1.49 -9.75 3.30
CA THR A 66 0.22 -10.06 3.96
C THR A 66 0.10 -9.28 5.27
N LEU A 67 -1.11 -9.22 5.84
CA LEU A 67 -1.31 -8.60 7.14
C LEU A 67 -0.41 -9.23 8.20
N ARG A 68 -0.30 -10.55 8.18
CA ARG A 68 0.55 -11.27 9.14
C ARG A 68 2.01 -10.87 9.03
N GLN A 69 2.50 -10.74 7.81
CA GLN A 69 3.88 -10.30 7.57
C GLN A 69 4.09 -8.88 8.07
N ILE A 70 3.11 -8.01 7.86
CA ILE A 70 3.17 -6.62 8.32
C ILE A 70 3.18 -6.55 9.85
N THR A 71 2.29 -7.28 10.52
CA THR A 71 2.26 -7.27 11.99
C THR A 71 3.55 -7.81 12.59
N THR A 72 4.07 -8.89 12.02
CA THR A 72 5.33 -9.48 12.47
C THR A 72 6.50 -8.53 12.28
N GLY A 73 6.56 -7.87 11.13
CA GLY A 73 7.70 -7.01 10.78
C GLY A 73 7.67 -5.63 11.44
N THR A 74 6.48 -5.08 11.67
CA THR A 74 6.34 -3.73 12.24
C THR A 74 6.12 -3.73 13.76
N GLY A 75 5.68 -4.85 14.31
CA GLY A 75 5.29 -4.91 15.73
C GLY A 75 3.91 -4.36 16.01
N LEU A 76 3.19 -3.90 14.98
CA LEU A 76 1.81 -3.43 15.14
C LEU A 76 0.87 -4.64 15.16
N THR A 77 -0.26 -4.50 15.85
CA THR A 77 -1.27 -5.57 15.89
C THR A 77 -2.19 -5.48 14.69
N THR A 78 -2.94 -6.56 14.43
CA THR A 78 -3.98 -6.55 13.40
C THR A 78 -5.00 -5.45 13.67
N LYS A 79 -5.36 -5.25 14.94
CA LYS A 79 -6.28 -4.19 15.35
C LYS A 79 -5.72 -2.81 14.97
N ASP A 80 -4.42 -2.59 15.19
CA ASP A 80 -3.77 -1.34 14.81
C ASP A 80 -3.87 -1.11 13.31
N LEU A 81 -3.66 -2.16 12.51
CA LEU A 81 -3.75 -2.05 11.06
C LEU A 81 -5.16 -1.70 10.60
N PHE A 82 -6.18 -2.29 11.22
CA PHE A 82 -7.57 -1.94 10.90
C PHE A 82 -7.92 -0.51 11.29
N ALA A 83 -7.27 0.02 12.34
CA ALA A 83 -7.46 1.42 12.74
C ALA A 83 -6.76 2.39 11.77
N LEU A 84 -5.57 2.02 11.31
CA LEU A 84 -4.80 2.86 10.37
C LEU A 84 -5.35 2.80 8.95
N PHE A 85 -5.78 1.61 8.51
CA PHE A 85 -6.28 1.37 7.17
C PHE A 85 -7.66 0.70 7.24
N PRO A 86 -8.72 1.47 7.53
CA PRO A 86 -10.05 0.89 7.74
C PRO A 86 -10.58 0.14 6.53
N LYS A 87 -11.34 -0.93 6.75
CA LYS A 87 -12.04 -1.69 5.69
C LYS A 87 -11.09 -2.32 4.68
N GLY A 88 -10.28 -3.27 5.12
CA GLY A 88 -9.41 -4.03 4.22
C GLY A 88 -7.98 -3.48 4.20
N PRO A 89 -7.28 -3.54 5.35
CA PRO A 89 -5.96 -2.95 5.46
C PRO A 89 -4.93 -3.50 4.49
N ALA A 90 -4.93 -4.80 4.20
CA ALA A 90 -3.96 -5.37 3.27
C ALA A 90 -4.04 -4.73 1.89
N LYS A 91 -5.26 -4.57 1.39
CA LYS A 91 -5.52 -3.98 0.08
C LYS A 91 -5.16 -2.51 0.05
N LYS A 92 -5.54 -1.77 1.10
CA LYS A 92 -5.24 -0.34 1.19
C LYS A 92 -3.75 -0.08 1.29
N VAL A 93 -3.03 -0.88 2.06
CA VAL A 93 -1.58 -0.78 2.15
C VAL A 93 -0.95 -0.96 0.76
N ALA A 94 -1.39 -1.98 0.03
CA ALA A 94 -0.87 -2.23 -1.31
C ALA A 94 -1.12 -1.05 -2.25
N HIS A 95 -2.34 -0.50 -2.25
CA HIS A 95 -2.67 0.65 -3.08
C HIS A 95 -1.82 1.88 -2.72
N ILE A 96 -1.78 2.22 -1.44
CA ILE A 96 -1.09 3.42 -0.97
C ILE A 96 0.43 3.32 -1.15
N ALA A 97 0.99 2.14 -0.95
CA ALA A 97 2.42 1.91 -1.11
C ALA A 97 2.85 1.64 -2.55
N GLY A 98 1.92 1.61 -3.50
CA GLY A 98 2.24 1.39 -4.91
C GLY A 98 2.72 -0.01 -5.22
N LEU A 99 2.13 -1.02 -4.59
CA LEU A 99 2.54 -2.41 -4.72
C LEU A 99 1.45 -3.27 -5.35
N GLY A 100 1.84 -4.47 -5.78
CA GLY A 100 0.89 -5.43 -6.33
C GLY A 100 0.01 -6.03 -5.25
N LYS A 101 -1.07 -6.71 -5.67
CA LYS A 101 -2.05 -7.32 -4.78
C LYS A 101 -1.37 -8.33 -3.84
N PRO A 102 -1.61 -8.25 -2.52
CA PRO A 102 -1.02 -9.19 -1.58
C PRO A 102 -1.66 -10.57 -1.71
N GLU A 103 -0.91 -11.60 -1.37
CA GLU A 103 -1.46 -12.94 -1.29
C GLU A 103 -2.41 -13.06 -0.10
N GLY A 104 -3.46 -13.89 -0.21
CA GLY A 104 -4.42 -14.02 0.86
C GLY A 104 -5.13 -12.70 1.16
N CYS A 105 -5.54 -12.01 0.14
CA CYS A 105 -6.15 -10.70 0.20
C CYS A 105 -7.33 -10.61 1.17
N VAL A 106 -7.20 -9.82 2.19
CA VAL A 106 -8.28 -9.48 3.11
C VAL A 106 -8.34 -7.97 3.29
#